data_c84d3484afe9257de61d65f988cf072f
#
_entry.id   c84d3484afe9257de61d65f988cf072f
#
_cell.length_a   1.000
_cell.length_b   1.000
_cell.length_c   1.000
_cell.angle_alpha   90.00
_cell.angle_beta   90.00
_cell.angle_gamma   90.00
#
_symmetry.space_group_name_H-M   'P 1'
#
loop_
_entity.id
_entity.type
_entity.pdbx_description
1 polymer ?
#
loop_
_entity_poly.entity_id
_entity_poly.type
_entity_poly.pdbx_seq_one_letter_code
_entity_poly.pdbx_strand_id
1 'polypeptide(L)'
;TSHSNISTMLEGKVSGVQVTSDGQPGADPTVRIRGVGSFGDTSPLYVIDGVPMGTSIRDFSSNDIETIQILKDASAAAIYGSRAANGVVIITTKRGQKDQPLKVDYNGYVGLDYIPSNVYDVMDADQYSQYIGQACANSNTPLPGGYKLDSTTGKYHFQDNTNTNWFKEVFKTGIRQNHNVNLSGGGAHNTYNVSLDYYNQKGTLEGAGPNYERYTARVNNTMDTKFIKFHTSLVYSHSDQDNMGLSNASEYVQGLYGDVTNILRGTLLMQPTIKAYDNSTWVLDNLVGIANNFNYDSYGYGVYYDTVHGDISASNPLLVNNLLKRNTRVDRFVGTASADVDLLKMIGIDSKNHKLNYKVNLSYSKTHCKDFTWIPAWVQSNRVYLAKSNERLTKATRS
;
A
#
# COMPACT_ATOMS: atom_id res chain seq x y z
N THR A 1 -10.63 16.10 2.45
CA THR A 1 -9.36 15.49 2.00
C THR A 1 -9.60 14.02 1.78
N SER A 2 -9.33 13.56 0.58
CA SER A 2 -9.53 12.20 0.14
C SER A 2 -8.38 11.33 0.65
N HIS A 3 -8.66 10.46 1.60
CA HIS A 3 -7.68 9.53 2.15
C HIS A 3 -7.97 8.10 1.67
N SER A 4 -6.94 7.40 1.22
CA SER A 4 -7.04 5.99 0.82
C SER A 4 -7.35 5.07 1.99
N ASN A 5 -6.88 5.46 3.18
CA ASN A 5 -7.01 4.71 4.42
C ASN A 5 -7.59 5.59 5.52
N ILE A 6 -8.45 5.01 6.36
CA ILE A 6 -9.04 5.71 7.50
C ILE A 6 -7.97 6.19 8.48
N SER A 7 -6.91 5.41 8.67
CA SER A 7 -5.82 5.76 9.59
C SER A 7 -5.12 7.06 9.22
N THR A 8 -4.99 7.37 7.91
CA THR A 8 -4.39 8.64 7.45
C THR A 8 -5.27 9.86 7.74
N MET A 9 -6.58 9.66 7.97
CA MET A 9 -7.47 10.76 8.40
C MET A 9 -7.11 11.31 9.79
N LEU A 10 -6.40 10.55 10.60
CA LEU A 10 -5.99 10.91 11.95
C LEU A 10 -4.71 11.74 11.99
N GLU A 11 -3.96 11.73 10.89
CA GLU A 11 -2.66 12.40 10.78
C GLU A 11 -2.81 13.91 11.02
N GLY A 12 -2.04 14.44 11.97
CA GLY A 12 -2.04 15.87 12.32
C GLY A 12 -3.33 16.40 12.97
N LYS A 13 -4.39 15.58 13.15
CA LYS A 13 -5.68 16.04 13.67
C LYS A 13 -5.90 15.71 15.13
N VAL A 14 -5.17 14.76 15.68
CA VAL A 14 -5.38 14.30 17.05
C VAL A 14 -4.07 14.36 17.83
N SER A 15 -4.05 15.14 18.93
CA SER A 15 -2.87 15.25 19.79
C SER A 15 -2.48 13.88 20.39
N GLY A 16 -1.19 13.56 20.39
CA GLY A 16 -0.67 12.29 20.93
C GLY A 16 -0.97 11.07 20.08
N VAL A 17 -1.38 11.27 18.82
CA VAL A 17 -1.51 10.21 17.81
C VAL A 17 -0.50 10.47 16.71
N GLN A 18 0.39 9.51 16.50
CA GLN A 18 1.35 9.51 15.43
C GLN A 18 0.89 8.54 14.34
N VAL A 19 0.87 9.01 13.10
CA VAL A 19 0.58 8.19 11.93
C VAL A 19 1.77 8.23 11.00
N THR A 20 2.28 7.07 10.62
CA THR A 20 3.42 6.94 9.70
C THR A 20 3.00 6.05 8.54
N SER A 21 3.07 6.58 7.32
CA SER A 21 2.81 5.84 6.09
C SER A 21 4.11 5.72 5.29
N ASP A 22 4.29 4.60 4.60
CA ASP A 22 5.39 4.41 3.65
C ASP A 22 5.11 5.05 2.27
N GLY A 23 3.92 5.63 2.08
CA GLY A 23 3.53 6.32 0.86
C GLY A 23 3.11 5.41 -0.29
N GLN A 24 3.17 4.10 -0.14
CA GLN A 24 2.70 3.18 -1.18
C GLN A 24 1.18 3.19 -1.31
N PRO A 25 0.63 3.08 -2.54
CA PRO A 25 -0.78 2.84 -2.74
C PRO A 25 -1.30 1.65 -1.93
N GLY A 26 -2.37 1.86 -1.18
CA GLY A 26 -2.97 0.82 -0.35
C GLY A 26 -2.16 0.36 0.87
N ALA A 27 -1.07 1.04 1.21
CA ALA A 27 -0.33 0.76 2.42
C ALA A 27 -1.20 0.93 3.68
N ASP A 28 -0.94 0.12 4.69
CA ASP A 28 -1.59 0.26 5.99
C ASP A 28 -0.71 1.13 6.90
N PRO A 29 -1.09 2.37 7.19
CA PRO A 29 -0.29 3.26 8.00
C PRO A 29 -0.14 2.72 9.42
N THR A 30 1.05 2.85 9.97
CA THR A 30 1.29 2.57 11.38
C THR A 30 0.73 3.70 12.24
N VAL A 31 -0.25 3.38 13.07
CA VAL A 31 -0.83 4.32 14.04
C VAL A 31 -0.30 4.00 15.43
N ARG A 32 0.20 5.01 16.13
CA ARG A 32 0.66 4.90 17.51
C ARG A 32 -0.02 5.95 18.37
N ILE A 33 -0.54 5.51 19.52
CA ILE A 33 -1.18 6.38 20.50
C ILE A 33 -0.24 6.50 21.70
N ARG A 34 0.18 7.75 22.02
CA ARG A 34 1.12 8.06 23.13
C ARG A 34 2.51 7.42 22.99
N GLY A 35 2.95 7.13 21.75
CA GLY A 35 4.28 6.59 21.46
C GLY A 35 4.39 5.08 21.57
N VAL A 36 5.61 4.58 21.80
CA VAL A 36 5.93 3.15 21.86
C VAL A 36 5.96 2.73 23.32
N GLY A 37 4.97 1.96 23.76
CA GLY A 37 4.86 1.46 25.13
C GLY A 37 5.35 0.02 25.33
N SER A 38 5.67 -0.71 24.26
CA SER A 38 6.14 -2.10 24.31
C SER A 38 7.09 -2.44 23.16
N PHE A 39 7.85 -3.53 23.31
CA PHE A 39 8.68 -4.07 22.23
C PHE A 39 7.89 -4.92 21.19
N GLY A 40 6.60 -5.19 21.46
CA GLY A 40 5.72 -5.94 20.56
C GLY A 40 4.92 -5.04 19.64
N ASP A 41 3.75 -5.52 19.21
CA ASP A 41 2.81 -4.73 18.40
C ASP A 41 2.32 -3.52 19.20
N THR A 42 2.50 -2.32 18.66
CA THR A 42 2.09 -1.04 19.25
C THR A 42 0.86 -0.45 18.57
N SER A 43 0.21 -1.21 17.70
CA SER A 43 -0.99 -0.77 16.98
C SER A 43 -2.20 -0.69 17.90
N PRO A 44 -3.07 0.33 17.77
CA PRO A 44 -4.29 0.43 18.54
C PRO A 44 -5.31 -0.64 18.12
N LEU A 45 -6.26 -0.92 19.01
CA LEU A 45 -7.43 -1.72 18.65
C LEU A 45 -8.44 -0.84 17.91
N TYR A 46 -8.88 -1.27 16.73
CA TYR A 46 -9.99 -0.64 16.03
C TYR A 46 -11.31 -1.29 16.39
N VAL A 47 -12.31 -0.46 16.68
CA VAL A 47 -13.68 -0.90 17.01
C VAL A 47 -14.63 -0.18 16.06
N ILE A 48 -15.32 -0.94 15.21
CA ILE A 48 -16.28 -0.39 14.23
C ILE A 48 -17.69 -0.78 14.66
N ASP A 49 -18.55 0.22 14.87
CA ASP A 49 -19.93 0.04 15.35
C ASP A 49 -20.05 -0.87 16.58
N GLY A 50 -19.06 -0.81 17.47
CA GLY A 50 -18.99 -1.60 18.71
C GLY A 50 -18.34 -2.98 18.56
N VAL A 51 -17.88 -3.36 17.36
CA VAL A 51 -17.21 -4.64 17.11
C VAL A 51 -15.71 -4.46 17.01
N PRO A 52 -14.90 -5.18 17.80
CA PRO A 52 -13.45 -5.16 17.71
C PRO A 52 -12.98 -5.83 16.40
N MET A 53 -12.29 -5.07 15.54
CA MET A 53 -11.84 -5.50 14.21
C MET A 53 -10.37 -5.92 14.14
N GLY A 54 -9.60 -5.72 15.23
CA GLY A 54 -8.16 -5.95 15.24
C GLY A 54 -7.35 -4.68 15.00
N THR A 55 -6.17 -4.82 14.42
CA THR A 55 -5.17 -3.74 14.29
C THR A 55 -5.14 -3.09 12.89
N SER A 56 -5.90 -3.60 11.92
CA SER A 56 -5.95 -3.09 10.54
C SER A 56 -7.38 -2.84 10.07
N ILE A 57 -7.59 -1.65 9.50
CA ILE A 57 -8.87 -1.21 8.89
C ILE A 57 -8.69 -0.74 7.45
N ARG A 58 -7.61 -1.14 6.81
CA ARG A 58 -7.25 -0.73 5.45
C ARG A 58 -8.38 -0.91 4.43
N ASP A 59 -9.16 -1.97 4.59
CA ASP A 59 -10.17 -2.36 3.61
C ASP A 59 -11.53 -1.70 3.81
N PHE A 60 -11.63 -0.71 4.72
CA PHE A 60 -12.86 0.05 4.93
C PHE A 60 -12.81 1.40 4.22
N SER A 61 -13.95 1.84 3.67
CA SER A 61 -14.04 3.15 3.03
C SER A 61 -14.12 4.28 4.05
N SER A 62 -13.33 5.32 3.85
CA SER A 62 -13.40 6.56 4.64
C SER A 62 -14.72 7.32 4.45
N ASN A 63 -15.39 7.13 3.30
CA ASN A 63 -16.68 7.77 3.00
C ASN A 63 -17.82 7.24 3.87
N ASP A 64 -17.65 6.06 4.45
CA ASP A 64 -18.66 5.40 5.28
C ASP A 64 -18.65 5.87 6.74
N ILE A 65 -17.68 6.69 7.13
CA ILE A 65 -17.48 7.09 8.51
C ILE A 65 -18.34 8.31 8.83
N GLU A 66 -19.00 8.25 9.98
CA GLU A 66 -19.70 9.37 10.59
C GLU A 66 -18.81 10.05 11.65
N THR A 67 -18.25 9.26 12.59
CA THR A 67 -17.38 9.78 13.65
C THR A 67 -16.21 8.85 13.95
N ILE A 68 -15.09 9.45 14.40
CA ILE A 68 -13.95 8.72 14.94
C ILE A 68 -13.67 9.27 16.35
N GLN A 69 -13.55 8.37 17.32
CA GLN A 69 -13.18 8.68 18.70
C GLN A 69 -11.96 7.87 19.09
N ILE A 70 -11.05 8.47 19.85
CA ILE A 70 -9.82 7.80 20.28
C ILE A 70 -9.77 7.75 21.79
N LEU A 71 -9.79 6.53 22.34
CA LEU A 71 -9.60 6.27 23.76
C LEU A 71 -8.11 6.11 24.01
N LYS A 72 -7.50 7.13 24.62
CA LYS A 72 -6.07 7.15 24.92
C LYS A 72 -5.77 6.65 26.33
N ASP A 73 -6.76 6.73 27.23
CA ASP A 73 -6.60 6.41 28.63
C ASP A 73 -7.00 4.97 28.93
N ALA A 74 -6.21 4.30 29.76
CA ALA A 74 -6.43 2.91 30.14
C ALA A 74 -7.80 2.67 30.78
N SER A 75 -8.31 3.62 31.57
CA SER A 75 -9.63 3.54 32.18
C SER A 75 -10.76 3.50 31.16
N ALA A 76 -10.68 4.33 30.11
CA ALA A 76 -11.66 4.35 29.02
C ALA A 76 -11.55 3.10 28.12
N ALA A 77 -10.36 2.57 27.97
CA ALA A 77 -10.07 1.40 27.15
C ALA A 77 -10.33 0.06 27.86
N ALA A 78 -10.50 0.07 29.18
CA ALA A 78 -10.61 -1.13 30.03
C ALA A 78 -11.73 -2.11 29.60
N ILE A 79 -12.82 -1.60 29.06
CA ILE A 79 -13.95 -2.42 28.56
C ILE A 79 -13.56 -3.36 27.41
N TYR A 80 -12.45 -3.10 26.72
CA TYR A 80 -11.95 -3.92 25.60
C TYR A 80 -10.83 -4.89 26.04
N GLY A 81 -10.50 -4.91 27.35
CA GLY A 81 -9.52 -5.83 27.92
C GLY A 81 -8.08 -5.57 27.46
N SER A 82 -7.23 -6.59 27.54
CA SER A 82 -5.79 -6.49 27.23
C SER A 82 -5.48 -6.06 25.79
N ARG A 83 -6.38 -6.32 24.84
CA ARG A 83 -6.23 -5.87 23.44
C ARG A 83 -6.21 -4.35 23.26
N ALA A 84 -6.71 -3.62 24.25
CA ALA A 84 -6.77 -2.17 24.27
C ALA A 84 -5.55 -1.49 24.92
N ALA A 85 -4.49 -2.25 25.26
CA ALA A 85 -3.30 -1.73 25.92
C ALA A 85 -2.63 -0.57 25.19
N ASN A 86 -2.69 -0.58 23.86
CA ASN A 86 -2.13 0.48 22.98
C ASN A 86 -3.15 1.57 22.59
N GLY A 87 -4.30 1.63 23.30
CA GLY A 87 -5.41 2.52 23.00
C GLY A 87 -6.43 1.92 22.03
N VAL A 88 -7.56 2.61 21.88
CA VAL A 88 -8.68 2.17 21.05
C VAL A 88 -9.12 3.29 20.13
N VAL A 89 -9.32 2.97 18.85
CA VAL A 89 -9.94 3.83 17.83
C VAL A 89 -11.35 3.34 17.60
N ILE A 90 -12.35 4.11 18.04
CA ILE A 90 -13.77 3.80 17.86
C ILE A 90 -14.25 4.53 16.62
N ILE A 91 -14.83 3.79 15.69
CA ILE A 91 -15.37 4.27 14.43
C ILE A 91 -16.87 4.00 14.43
N THR A 92 -17.64 5.05 14.23
CA THR A 92 -19.08 4.95 14.00
C THR A 92 -19.36 5.19 12.52
N THR A 93 -20.12 4.30 11.91
CA THR A 93 -20.46 4.39 10.50
C THR A 93 -21.78 5.12 10.27
N LYS A 94 -21.94 5.70 9.07
CA LYS A 94 -23.15 6.43 8.67
C LYS A 94 -24.38 5.53 8.72
N ARG A 95 -25.49 6.08 9.18
CA ARG A 95 -26.80 5.43 9.30
C ARG A 95 -27.87 6.27 8.62
N GLY A 96 -29.00 5.65 8.28
CA GLY A 96 -30.19 6.35 7.85
C GLY A 96 -30.85 7.10 9.01
N GLN A 97 -31.68 8.09 8.67
CA GLN A 97 -32.46 8.86 9.65
C GLN A 97 -33.93 8.49 9.53
N LYS A 98 -34.67 8.55 10.68
CA LYS A 98 -36.12 8.32 10.71
C LYS A 98 -36.87 9.40 9.93
N ASP A 99 -37.97 9.00 9.35
CA ASP A 99 -38.88 9.90 8.62
C ASP A 99 -38.22 10.72 7.50
N GLN A 100 -37.12 10.16 6.96
CA GLN A 100 -36.38 10.75 5.86
C GLN A 100 -36.71 10.04 4.55
N PRO A 101 -37.12 10.78 3.50
CA PRO A 101 -37.27 10.22 2.17
C PRO A 101 -35.94 9.70 1.65
N LEU A 102 -35.96 8.87 0.62
CA LEU A 102 -34.75 8.37 -0.02
C LEU A 102 -33.87 9.56 -0.46
N LYS A 103 -32.68 9.57 0.08
CA LYS A 103 -31.61 10.49 -0.28
C LYS A 103 -30.51 9.71 -0.99
N VAL A 104 -30.06 10.24 -2.13
CA VAL A 104 -28.95 9.71 -2.92
C VAL A 104 -27.83 10.73 -2.88
N ASP A 105 -26.70 10.36 -2.33
CA ASP A 105 -25.49 11.17 -2.31
C ASP A 105 -24.42 10.51 -3.17
N TYR A 106 -23.83 11.27 -4.09
CA TYR A 106 -22.65 10.87 -4.83
C TYR A 106 -21.47 11.75 -4.42
N ASN A 107 -20.35 11.12 -4.09
CA ASN A 107 -19.09 11.78 -3.79
C ASN A 107 -17.98 11.17 -4.66
N GLY A 108 -17.36 11.99 -5.48
CA GLY A 108 -16.27 11.54 -6.35
C GLY A 108 -15.16 12.55 -6.43
N TYR A 109 -13.93 12.06 -6.56
CA TYR A 109 -12.77 12.88 -6.84
C TYR A 109 -11.74 12.14 -7.70
N VAL A 110 -10.93 12.94 -8.41
CA VAL A 110 -9.73 12.51 -9.10
C VAL A 110 -8.56 13.36 -8.61
N GLY A 111 -7.45 12.74 -8.30
CA GLY A 111 -6.23 13.41 -7.84
C GLY A 111 -5.02 12.95 -8.63
N LEU A 112 -4.02 13.80 -8.72
CA LEU A 112 -2.72 13.51 -9.32
C LEU A 112 -1.67 13.47 -8.23
N ASP A 113 -0.86 12.40 -8.22
CA ASP A 113 0.27 12.22 -7.31
C ASP A 113 1.55 12.35 -8.12
N TYR A 114 2.44 13.24 -7.73
CA TYR A 114 3.72 13.44 -8.42
C TYR A 114 4.86 13.55 -7.43
N ILE A 115 6.04 13.11 -7.87
CA ILE A 115 7.29 13.30 -7.14
C ILE A 115 8.00 14.49 -7.80
N PRO A 116 8.38 15.52 -7.02
CA PRO A 116 9.15 16.64 -7.56
C PRO A 116 10.45 16.15 -8.22
N SER A 117 10.73 16.60 -9.44
CA SER A 117 11.88 16.15 -10.23
C SER A 117 13.25 16.61 -9.69
N ASN A 118 13.25 17.53 -8.74
CA ASN A 118 14.44 18.14 -8.13
C ASN A 118 14.73 17.67 -6.71
N VAL A 119 14.17 16.54 -6.30
CA VAL A 119 14.41 15.97 -4.94
C VAL A 119 15.89 15.59 -4.76
N TYR A 120 16.50 15.09 -5.81
CA TYR A 120 17.93 14.74 -5.84
C TYR A 120 18.59 15.32 -7.07
N ASP A 121 19.71 16.01 -6.88
CA ASP A 121 20.59 16.46 -7.95
C ASP A 121 21.61 15.36 -8.22
N VAL A 122 21.36 14.57 -9.26
CA VAL A 122 22.24 13.46 -9.66
C VAL A 122 23.11 13.89 -10.82
N MET A 123 24.31 13.30 -10.92
CA MET A 123 25.25 13.58 -12.00
C MET A 123 24.63 13.22 -13.36
N ASP A 124 24.84 14.09 -14.35
CA ASP A 124 24.64 13.76 -15.75
C ASP A 124 25.80 12.91 -16.30
N ALA A 125 25.68 12.46 -17.56
CA ALA A 125 26.67 11.57 -18.17
C ALA A 125 28.07 12.21 -18.30
N ASP A 126 28.12 13.51 -18.55
CA ASP A 126 29.39 14.25 -18.66
C ASP A 126 30.06 14.38 -17.29
N GLN A 127 29.33 14.81 -16.28
CA GLN A 127 29.80 14.88 -14.90
C GLN A 127 30.27 13.53 -14.38
N TYR A 128 29.48 12.49 -14.65
CA TYR A 128 29.81 11.12 -14.24
C TYR A 128 31.06 10.60 -14.97
N SER A 129 31.19 10.87 -16.26
CA SER A 129 32.40 10.52 -17.05
C SER A 129 33.66 11.21 -16.51
N GLN A 130 33.58 12.51 -16.14
CA GLN A 130 34.67 13.21 -15.49
C GLN A 130 35.05 12.59 -14.14
N TYR A 131 34.03 12.27 -13.33
CA TYR A 131 34.24 11.63 -12.02
C TYR A 131 34.96 10.28 -12.15
N ILE A 132 34.50 9.40 -13.03
CA ILE A 132 35.12 8.10 -13.27
C ILE A 132 36.53 8.24 -13.83
N GLY A 133 36.70 9.10 -14.83
CA GLY A 133 38.02 9.34 -15.43
C GLY A 133 39.06 9.85 -14.42
N GLN A 134 38.68 10.81 -13.57
CA GLN A 134 39.53 11.35 -12.54
C GLN A 134 39.84 10.30 -11.44
N ALA A 135 38.84 9.49 -11.06
CA ALA A 135 39.01 8.40 -10.09
C ALA A 135 40.02 7.35 -10.60
N CYS A 136 39.90 6.96 -11.87
CA CYS A 136 40.87 6.04 -12.51
C CYS A 136 42.27 6.64 -12.60
N ALA A 137 42.38 7.90 -12.99
CA ALA A 137 43.67 8.58 -13.03
C ALA A 137 44.35 8.66 -11.65
N ASN A 138 43.58 8.98 -10.60
CA ASN A 138 44.11 9.09 -9.24
C ASN A 138 44.52 7.73 -8.65
N SER A 139 43.81 6.64 -9.03
CA SER A 139 44.12 5.28 -8.58
C SER A 139 45.10 4.55 -9.48
N ASN A 140 45.56 5.18 -10.56
CA ASN A 140 46.38 4.56 -11.60
C ASN A 140 45.80 3.26 -12.17
N THR A 141 44.48 3.26 -12.33
CA THR A 141 43.70 2.13 -12.90
C THR A 141 43.29 2.45 -14.33
N PRO A 142 43.19 1.46 -15.24
CA PRO A 142 42.69 1.70 -16.59
C PRO A 142 41.24 2.19 -16.56
N LEU A 143 40.88 3.02 -17.56
CA LEU A 143 39.51 3.44 -17.75
C LEU A 143 38.60 2.23 -18.04
N PRO A 144 37.39 2.19 -17.48
CA PRO A 144 36.41 1.17 -17.83
C PRO A 144 36.03 1.24 -19.30
N GLY A 145 35.56 0.12 -19.83
CA GLY A 145 35.11 0.04 -21.21
C GLY A 145 34.05 1.08 -21.56
N GLY A 146 34.22 1.74 -22.72
CA GLY A 146 33.32 2.79 -23.19
C GLY A 146 33.73 4.19 -22.76
N TYR A 147 34.55 4.37 -21.72
CA TYR A 147 35.07 5.70 -21.35
C TYR A 147 36.37 6.03 -22.09
N LYS A 148 36.47 7.26 -22.54
CA LYS A 148 37.63 7.76 -23.32
C LYS A 148 38.05 9.13 -22.81
N LEU A 149 39.37 9.40 -22.88
CA LEU A 149 39.91 10.74 -22.67
C LEU A 149 40.00 11.40 -24.05
N ASP A 150 39.34 12.53 -24.22
CA ASP A 150 39.56 13.40 -25.36
C ASP A 150 40.89 14.16 -25.18
N SER A 151 41.89 13.84 -25.97
CA SER A 151 43.21 14.45 -25.91
C SER A 151 43.21 15.94 -26.26
N THR A 152 42.17 16.43 -26.95
CA THR A 152 42.07 17.81 -27.39
C THR A 152 41.51 18.70 -26.27
N THR A 153 40.50 18.23 -25.58
CA THR A 153 39.81 18.97 -24.52
C THR A 153 40.27 18.59 -23.12
N GLY A 154 40.97 17.46 -22.96
CA GLY A 154 41.36 16.92 -21.67
C GLY A 154 40.19 16.40 -20.84
N LYS A 155 39.01 16.23 -21.44
CA LYS A 155 37.81 15.77 -20.78
C LYS A 155 37.56 14.28 -21.02
N TYR A 156 37.02 13.64 -20.03
CA TYR A 156 36.53 12.26 -20.16
C TYR A 156 35.09 12.28 -20.68
N HIS A 157 34.75 11.34 -21.54
CA HIS A 157 33.42 11.16 -22.08
C HIS A 157 33.12 9.68 -22.27
N PHE A 158 31.83 9.32 -22.33
CA PHE A 158 31.40 7.99 -22.70
C PHE A 158 31.27 7.87 -24.22
N GLN A 159 31.49 6.67 -24.76
CA GLN A 159 31.61 6.41 -26.21
C GLN A 159 30.38 6.77 -27.05
N ASP A 160 29.20 6.81 -26.45
CA ASP A 160 27.96 7.28 -27.06
C ASP A 160 27.41 8.48 -26.26
N ASN A 161 26.44 9.18 -26.82
CA ASN A 161 25.85 10.36 -26.19
C ASN A 161 24.71 9.98 -25.21
N THR A 162 24.73 8.79 -24.66
CA THR A 162 23.73 8.37 -23.69
C THR A 162 23.81 9.22 -22.42
N ASN A 163 22.68 9.83 -22.08
CA ASN A 163 22.52 10.63 -20.85
C ASN A 163 21.14 10.37 -20.26
N THR A 164 21.03 9.29 -19.52
CA THR A 164 19.79 8.82 -18.93
C THR A 164 19.52 9.51 -17.61
N ASN A 165 18.43 10.25 -17.53
CA ASN A 165 17.94 10.74 -16.25
C ASN A 165 17.01 9.70 -15.63
N TRP A 166 17.56 8.85 -14.78
CA TRP A 166 16.85 7.72 -14.17
C TRP A 166 15.64 8.13 -13.34
N PHE A 167 15.64 9.33 -12.74
CA PHE A 167 14.47 9.82 -12.05
C PHE A 167 13.29 10.09 -12.98
N LYS A 168 13.54 10.66 -14.16
CA LYS A 168 12.48 10.89 -15.15
C LYS A 168 11.97 9.61 -15.79
N GLU A 169 12.84 8.61 -15.93
CA GLU A 169 12.46 7.32 -16.50
C GLU A 169 11.65 6.48 -15.51
N VAL A 170 12.01 6.51 -14.23
CA VAL A 170 11.41 5.65 -13.20
C VAL A 170 10.17 6.28 -12.58
N PHE A 171 10.14 7.60 -12.42
CA PHE A 171 9.02 8.28 -11.75
C PHE A 171 8.10 8.96 -12.75
N LYS A 172 6.82 8.73 -12.57
CA LYS A 172 5.75 9.33 -13.35
C LYS A 172 4.66 9.90 -12.45
N THR A 173 3.72 10.59 -13.04
CA THR A 173 2.52 11.05 -12.34
C THR A 173 1.57 9.88 -12.10
N GLY A 174 1.28 9.60 -10.85
CA GLY A 174 0.24 8.66 -10.44
C GLY A 174 -1.15 9.30 -10.49
N ILE A 175 -2.17 8.48 -10.62
CA ILE A 175 -3.57 8.92 -10.63
C ILE A 175 -4.31 8.18 -9.53
N ARG A 176 -5.06 8.92 -8.71
CA ARG A 176 -5.99 8.32 -7.76
C ARG A 176 -7.39 8.83 -8.01
N GLN A 177 -8.36 7.94 -7.84
CA GLN A 177 -9.77 8.26 -7.97
C GLN A 177 -10.58 7.52 -6.94
N ASN A 178 -11.68 8.15 -6.53
CA ASN A 178 -12.67 7.54 -5.66
C ASN A 178 -14.05 7.92 -6.15
N HIS A 179 -14.96 6.97 -6.12
CA HIS A 179 -16.36 7.14 -6.45
C HIS A 179 -17.21 6.45 -5.39
N ASN A 180 -18.02 7.19 -4.70
CA ASN A 180 -18.90 6.71 -3.64
C ASN A 180 -20.33 7.09 -3.93
N VAL A 181 -21.22 6.10 -3.89
CA VAL A 181 -22.68 6.31 -3.95
C VAL A 181 -23.27 5.87 -2.61
N ASN A 182 -24.01 6.74 -1.97
CA ASN A 182 -24.67 6.49 -0.70
C ASN A 182 -26.17 6.71 -0.84
N LEU A 183 -26.94 5.67 -0.48
CA LEU A 183 -28.40 5.69 -0.45
C LEU A 183 -28.83 5.63 1.01
N SER A 184 -29.56 6.63 1.48
CA SER A 184 -30.06 6.65 2.86
C SER A 184 -31.50 7.06 2.92
N GLY A 185 -32.19 6.59 3.96
CA GLY A 185 -33.58 6.94 4.19
C GLY A 185 -34.15 6.20 5.39
N GLY A 186 -35.44 6.42 5.65
CA GLY A 186 -36.13 5.73 6.71
C GLY A 186 -37.58 6.18 6.86
N GLY A 187 -38.37 5.29 7.42
CA GLY A 187 -39.74 5.58 7.88
C GLY A 187 -39.77 5.72 9.40
N ALA A 188 -40.97 5.65 9.98
CA ALA A 188 -41.20 5.79 11.43
C ALA A 188 -40.50 4.73 12.26
N HIS A 189 -40.35 3.51 11.71
CA HIS A 189 -39.85 2.33 12.45
C HIS A 189 -38.60 1.70 11.86
N ASN A 190 -38.13 2.16 10.72
CA ASN A 190 -36.95 1.61 10.07
C ASN A 190 -36.06 2.71 9.47
N THR A 191 -34.75 2.50 9.48
CA THR A 191 -33.80 3.36 8.77
C THR A 191 -32.82 2.48 8.03
N TYR A 192 -32.36 2.92 6.88
CA TYR A 192 -31.39 2.20 6.06
C TYR A 192 -30.33 3.15 5.51
N ASN A 193 -29.15 2.59 5.30
CA ASN A 193 -28.05 3.23 4.61
C ASN A 193 -27.31 2.18 3.80
N VAL A 194 -27.20 2.40 2.49
CA VAL A 194 -26.47 1.53 1.56
C VAL A 194 -25.38 2.35 0.90
N SER A 195 -24.15 1.89 0.97
CA SER A 195 -23.00 2.56 0.38
C SER A 195 -22.25 1.62 -0.56
N LEU A 196 -21.88 2.14 -1.74
CA LEU A 196 -20.99 1.51 -2.70
C LEU A 196 -19.80 2.43 -2.92
N ASP A 197 -18.61 1.93 -2.74
CA ASP A 197 -17.36 2.70 -2.86
C ASP A 197 -16.38 2.00 -3.79
N TYR A 198 -15.85 2.73 -4.74
CA TYR A 198 -14.75 2.34 -5.61
C TYR A 198 -13.58 3.28 -5.39
N TYR A 199 -12.42 2.73 -5.08
CA TYR A 199 -11.16 3.45 -4.93
C TYR A 199 -10.09 2.82 -5.80
N ASN A 200 -9.37 3.63 -6.57
CA ASN A 200 -8.23 3.21 -7.37
C ASN A 200 -7.11 4.22 -7.24
N GLN A 201 -5.90 3.75 -7.01
CA GLN A 201 -4.68 4.57 -6.97
C GLN A 201 -3.57 3.86 -7.73
N LYS A 202 -3.12 4.48 -8.81
CA LYS A 202 -1.89 4.11 -9.51
C LYS A 202 -0.72 4.86 -8.89
N GLY A 203 0.35 4.14 -8.57
CA GLY A 203 1.54 4.71 -7.98
C GLY A 203 2.32 5.61 -8.93
N THR A 204 3.36 6.23 -8.41
CA THR A 204 4.21 7.18 -9.13
C THR A 204 5.41 6.53 -9.80
N LEU A 205 5.47 5.20 -9.87
CA LEU A 205 6.54 4.46 -10.55
C LEU A 205 6.09 3.98 -11.93
N GLU A 206 7.00 4.03 -12.91
CA GLU A 206 6.78 3.43 -14.23
C GLU A 206 6.79 1.91 -14.10
N GLY A 207 5.80 1.25 -14.72
CA GLY A 207 5.69 -0.20 -14.75
C GLY A 207 4.48 -0.78 -14.04
N ALA A 208 4.60 -2.02 -13.55
CA ALA A 208 3.48 -2.82 -13.05
C ALA A 208 2.90 -2.36 -11.72
N GLY A 209 3.66 -1.66 -10.91
CA GLY A 209 3.21 -1.22 -9.59
C GLY A 209 4.10 -0.16 -8.97
N PRO A 210 3.76 0.35 -7.79
CA PRO A 210 2.66 -0.06 -6.91
C PRO A 210 1.30 0.50 -7.34
N ASN A 211 0.27 -0.33 -7.27
CA ASN A 211 -1.11 0.05 -7.55
C ASN A 211 -2.04 -0.50 -6.45
N TYR A 212 -3.17 0.15 -6.27
CA TYR A 212 -4.17 -0.30 -5.31
C TYR A 212 -5.58 -0.06 -5.83
N GLU A 213 -6.42 -1.08 -5.76
CA GLU A 213 -7.82 -1.01 -6.11
C GLU A 213 -8.67 -1.59 -5.00
N ARG A 214 -9.81 -0.97 -4.71
CA ARG A 214 -10.73 -1.44 -3.68
C ARG A 214 -12.17 -1.18 -4.07
N TYR A 215 -12.99 -2.20 -3.88
CA TYR A 215 -14.45 -2.15 -3.95
C TYR A 215 -15.00 -2.42 -2.56
N THR A 216 -15.91 -1.56 -2.10
CA THR A 216 -16.59 -1.76 -0.80
C THR A 216 -18.09 -1.61 -0.98
N ALA A 217 -18.84 -2.56 -0.46
CA ALA A 217 -20.29 -2.50 -0.37
C ALA A 217 -20.70 -2.61 1.10
N ARG A 218 -21.56 -1.71 1.55
CA ARG A 218 -22.05 -1.70 2.92
C ARG A 218 -23.55 -1.48 2.97
N VAL A 219 -24.20 -2.23 3.87
CA VAL A 219 -25.62 -2.08 4.15
C VAL A 219 -25.82 -2.00 5.65
N ASN A 220 -26.38 -0.88 6.11
CA ASN A 220 -26.82 -0.68 7.49
C ASN A 220 -28.33 -0.60 7.53
N ASN A 221 -28.93 -1.34 8.43
CA ASN A 221 -30.36 -1.27 8.69
C ASN A 221 -30.62 -1.16 10.20
N THR A 222 -31.56 -0.32 10.58
CA THR A 222 -32.05 -0.24 11.96
C THR A 222 -33.57 -0.36 11.91
N MET A 223 -34.11 -1.31 12.67
CA MET A 223 -35.55 -1.47 12.85
C MET A 223 -35.89 -1.24 14.32
N ASP A 224 -36.86 -0.38 14.55
CA ASP A 224 -37.29 0.05 15.89
C ASP A 224 -38.75 -0.39 16.11
N THR A 225 -38.92 -1.30 17.03
CA THR A 225 -40.24 -1.78 17.43
C THR A 225 -40.60 -1.16 18.80
N LYS A 226 -41.79 -1.49 19.33
CA LYS A 226 -42.27 -0.94 20.59
C LYS A 226 -41.29 -1.12 21.77
N PHE A 227 -40.57 -2.24 21.82
CA PHE A 227 -39.67 -2.59 22.93
C PHE A 227 -38.33 -3.17 22.49
N ILE A 228 -38.10 -3.39 21.19
CA ILE A 228 -36.83 -3.93 20.66
C ILE A 228 -36.33 -3.03 19.54
N LYS A 229 -35.05 -2.68 19.59
CA LYS A 229 -34.33 -2.02 18.51
C LYS A 229 -33.29 -2.96 17.92
N PHE A 230 -33.50 -3.36 16.67
CA PHE A 230 -32.54 -4.14 15.92
C PHE A 230 -31.64 -3.25 15.09
N HIS A 231 -30.37 -3.57 15.09
CA HIS A 231 -29.41 -2.97 14.17
C HIS A 231 -28.61 -4.05 13.49
N THR A 232 -28.52 -3.99 12.15
CA THR A 232 -27.70 -4.88 11.34
C THR A 232 -26.76 -4.06 10.47
N SER A 233 -25.52 -4.50 10.34
CA SER A 233 -24.53 -3.95 9.44
C SER A 233 -23.82 -5.08 8.71
N LEU A 234 -23.76 -4.98 7.39
CA LEU A 234 -23.05 -5.90 6.53
C LEU A 234 -22.05 -5.09 5.71
N VAL A 235 -20.81 -5.53 5.70
CA VAL A 235 -19.73 -4.92 4.91
C VAL A 235 -19.04 -6.02 4.13
N TYR A 236 -18.89 -5.81 2.84
CA TYR A 236 -18.02 -6.59 1.98
C TYR A 236 -16.98 -5.66 1.35
N SER A 237 -15.73 -6.05 1.39
CA SER A 237 -14.63 -5.34 0.75
C SER A 237 -13.77 -6.32 -0.02
N HIS A 238 -13.46 -5.96 -1.26
CA HIS A 238 -12.46 -6.60 -2.10
C HIS A 238 -11.36 -5.61 -2.39
N SER A 239 -10.11 -5.95 -2.13
CA SER A 239 -8.96 -5.13 -2.48
C SER A 239 -7.90 -5.94 -3.21
N ASP A 240 -7.28 -5.29 -4.20
CA ASP A 240 -6.18 -5.81 -5.00
C ASP A 240 -5.02 -4.80 -4.94
N GLN A 241 -3.86 -5.24 -4.50
CA GLN A 241 -2.68 -4.40 -4.32
C GLN A 241 -1.49 -5.02 -5.03
N ASP A 242 -0.96 -4.31 -6.02
CA ASP A 242 0.38 -4.57 -6.53
C ASP A 242 1.40 -3.86 -5.65
N ASN A 243 2.28 -4.62 -5.04
CA ASN A 243 3.29 -4.09 -4.15
C ASN A 243 4.59 -3.85 -4.90
N MET A 244 5.34 -2.83 -4.50
CA MET A 244 6.74 -2.68 -4.90
C MET A 244 7.57 -3.87 -4.45
N GLY A 245 8.56 -4.24 -5.28
CA GLY A 245 9.62 -5.14 -4.86
C GLY A 245 10.50 -4.45 -3.82
N LEU A 246 10.11 -4.54 -2.55
CA LEU A 246 10.87 -3.95 -1.45
C LEU A 246 11.84 -4.94 -0.83
N SER A 247 12.79 -4.38 -0.09
CA SER A 247 13.90 -5.01 0.63
C SER A 247 13.53 -6.15 1.60
N ASN A 248 12.26 -6.35 1.90
CA ASN A 248 11.81 -7.50 2.70
C ASN A 248 11.75 -8.83 1.91
N ALA A 249 12.20 -8.83 0.66
CA ALA A 249 12.45 -10.05 -0.08
C ALA A 249 13.52 -10.95 0.60
N SER A 250 14.26 -10.43 1.57
CA SER A 250 15.23 -11.19 2.35
C SER A 250 14.63 -12.34 3.17
N GLU A 251 13.35 -12.29 3.48
CA GLU A 251 12.66 -13.39 4.18
C GLU A 251 12.37 -14.61 3.27
N TYR A 252 12.35 -14.40 1.95
CA TYR A 252 11.86 -15.42 1.01
C TYR A 252 12.92 -15.94 0.02
N VAL A 253 14.04 -15.25 -0.10
CA VAL A 253 15.10 -15.66 -1.01
C VAL A 253 16.42 -15.66 -0.24
N GLN A 254 16.71 -16.76 0.43
CA GLN A 254 18.02 -17.00 1.03
C GLN A 254 19.11 -16.87 -0.05
N GLY A 255 19.94 -15.83 0.07
CA GLY A 255 21.01 -15.54 -0.89
C GLY A 255 20.78 -14.36 -1.83
N LEU A 256 19.58 -13.77 -1.85
CA LEU A 256 19.33 -12.49 -2.51
C LEU A 256 19.68 -11.35 -1.53
N TYR A 257 20.69 -10.58 -1.89
CA TYR A 257 20.95 -9.32 -1.20
C TYR A 257 19.71 -8.44 -1.34
N GLY A 258 18.97 -8.22 -0.25
CA GLY A 258 17.69 -7.51 -0.23
C GLY A 258 17.73 -6.08 -0.78
N ASP A 259 18.90 -5.59 -1.06
CA ASP A 259 19.17 -4.27 -1.61
C ASP A 259 19.02 -4.16 -3.13
N VAL A 260 19.17 -5.26 -3.86
CA VAL A 260 19.18 -5.23 -5.34
C VAL A 260 17.79 -4.96 -5.93
N THR A 261 16.74 -5.29 -5.19
CA THR A 261 15.35 -5.10 -5.60
C THR A 261 14.76 -3.76 -5.14
N ASN A 262 15.53 -2.92 -4.47
CA ASN A 262 15.07 -1.60 -4.06
C ASN A 262 15.11 -0.63 -5.24
N ILE A 263 13.94 -0.30 -5.77
CA ILE A 263 13.79 0.56 -6.96
C ILE A 263 14.38 1.96 -6.74
N LEU A 264 14.15 2.57 -5.58
CA LEU A 264 14.69 3.90 -5.28
C LEU A 264 16.21 3.87 -5.21
N ARG A 265 16.79 2.87 -4.55
CA ARG A 265 18.24 2.70 -4.52
C ARG A 265 18.79 2.42 -5.92
N GLY A 266 18.14 1.55 -6.69
CA GLY A 266 18.50 1.32 -8.08
C GLY A 266 18.52 2.61 -8.90
N THR A 267 17.48 3.43 -8.76
CA THR A 267 17.38 4.74 -9.45
C THR A 267 18.52 5.69 -9.08
N LEU A 268 18.95 5.71 -7.80
CA LEU A 268 20.05 6.57 -7.33
C LEU A 268 21.43 6.06 -7.75
N LEU A 269 21.61 4.75 -7.88
CA LEU A 269 22.92 4.14 -8.16
C LEU A 269 23.16 3.86 -9.64
N MET A 270 22.11 3.88 -10.47
CA MET A 270 22.25 3.63 -11.89
C MET A 270 23.05 4.75 -12.57
N GLN A 271 23.99 4.34 -13.41
CA GLN A 271 24.85 5.26 -14.13
C GLN A 271 24.09 5.98 -15.25
N PRO A 272 24.28 7.29 -15.44
CA PRO A 272 23.61 8.03 -16.51
C PRO A 272 24.08 7.64 -17.92
N THR A 273 25.20 6.95 -18.04
CA THR A 273 25.76 6.42 -19.29
C THR A 273 25.08 5.12 -19.76
N ILE A 274 24.15 4.59 -18.98
CA ILE A 274 23.38 3.37 -19.31
C ILE A 274 22.03 3.78 -19.87
N LYS A 275 21.63 3.18 -21.00
CA LYS A 275 20.31 3.38 -21.58
C LYS A 275 19.23 2.72 -20.72
N ALA A 276 18.13 3.40 -20.51
CA ALA A 276 16.98 2.84 -19.81
C ALA A 276 16.36 1.65 -20.57
N TYR A 277 16.36 1.75 -21.91
CA TYR A 277 15.87 0.75 -22.84
C TYR A 277 16.93 0.49 -23.91
N ASP A 278 17.29 -0.76 -24.14
CA ASP A 278 18.27 -1.16 -25.14
C ASP A 278 17.88 -2.52 -25.74
N ASN A 279 17.60 -2.52 -27.05
CA ASN A 279 17.26 -3.70 -27.85
C ASN A 279 18.45 -4.12 -28.74
N SER A 280 19.67 -3.70 -28.41
CA SER A 280 20.83 -4.07 -29.22
C SER A 280 21.09 -5.58 -29.17
N THR A 281 21.56 -6.13 -30.27
CA THR A 281 21.98 -7.55 -30.38
C THR A 281 23.07 -7.90 -29.36
N TRP A 282 23.92 -6.93 -29.02
CA TRP A 282 24.97 -7.13 -28.02
C TRP A 282 24.42 -7.47 -26.63
N VAL A 283 23.34 -6.77 -26.22
CA VAL A 283 22.65 -7.05 -24.95
C VAL A 283 22.07 -8.47 -25.01
N LEU A 284 21.43 -8.83 -26.10
CA LEU A 284 20.84 -10.14 -26.31
C LEU A 284 21.92 -11.25 -26.31
N ASP A 285 23.01 -11.06 -27.02
CA ASP A 285 24.08 -12.06 -27.15
C ASP A 285 24.83 -12.29 -25.83
N ASN A 286 25.05 -11.25 -25.02
CA ASN A 286 25.76 -11.38 -23.76
C ASN A 286 24.88 -11.90 -22.61
N LEU A 287 23.56 -11.79 -22.73
CA LEU A 287 22.60 -12.33 -21.77
C LEU A 287 22.18 -13.76 -22.06
N VAL A 288 22.28 -14.21 -23.32
CA VAL A 288 21.90 -15.56 -23.77
C VAL A 288 22.65 -16.67 -23.02
N GLY A 289 23.90 -16.44 -22.61
CA GLY A 289 24.62 -17.39 -21.76
C GLY A 289 24.00 -17.64 -20.38
N ILE A 290 23.18 -16.70 -19.90
CA ILE A 290 22.51 -16.76 -18.59
C ILE A 290 21.04 -17.18 -18.73
N ALA A 291 20.44 -17.00 -19.89
CA ALA A 291 19.00 -17.00 -20.06
C ALA A 291 18.50 -17.80 -21.27
N ASN A 292 19.01 -19.00 -21.50
CA ASN A 292 18.55 -19.89 -22.56
C ASN A 292 17.03 -20.17 -22.59
N ASN A 293 16.24 -19.56 -21.69
CA ASN A 293 14.80 -19.78 -21.58
C ASN A 293 13.96 -18.51 -21.53
N PHE A 294 14.53 -17.31 -21.72
CA PHE A 294 13.77 -16.06 -21.62
C PHE A 294 13.87 -15.23 -22.90
N ASN A 295 12.74 -14.86 -23.43
CA ASN A 295 12.63 -14.00 -24.60
C ASN A 295 12.75 -12.54 -24.16
N TYR A 296 13.97 -12.00 -24.12
CA TYR A 296 14.23 -10.59 -23.76
C TYR A 296 13.69 -9.59 -24.78
N ASP A 297 13.47 -10.01 -26.01
CA ASP A 297 12.92 -9.18 -27.08
C ASP A 297 11.56 -8.58 -26.73
N SER A 298 10.85 -9.17 -25.78
CA SER A 298 9.51 -8.73 -25.40
C SER A 298 9.49 -7.52 -24.48
N TYR A 299 10.60 -7.14 -23.85
CA TYR A 299 10.58 -6.14 -22.78
C TYR A 299 11.33 -4.85 -23.09
N GLY A 300 12.33 -4.87 -23.96
CA GLY A 300 13.05 -3.67 -24.42
C GLY A 300 13.80 -2.90 -23.32
N TYR A 301 14.04 -3.50 -22.17
CA TYR A 301 14.73 -2.82 -21.05
C TYR A 301 16.24 -2.93 -21.20
N GLY A 302 16.94 -1.79 -20.99
CA GLY A 302 18.39 -1.77 -20.90
C GLY A 302 18.86 -2.64 -19.73
N VAL A 303 19.77 -3.56 -20.01
CA VAL A 303 20.36 -4.41 -18.99
C VAL A 303 21.80 -3.99 -18.78
N TYR A 304 22.14 -3.68 -17.55
CA TYR A 304 23.51 -3.36 -17.20
C TYR A 304 24.30 -4.61 -16.92
N TYR A 305 25.39 -4.77 -17.65
CA TYR A 305 26.40 -5.78 -17.40
C TYR A 305 27.76 -5.09 -17.25
N ASP A 306 28.29 -5.03 -16.04
CA ASP A 306 29.64 -4.55 -15.80
C ASP A 306 30.62 -5.71 -15.76
N THR A 307 31.40 -5.83 -16.83
CA THR A 307 32.50 -6.82 -16.90
C THR A 307 33.72 -6.39 -16.13
N VAL A 308 33.81 -5.11 -15.73
CA VAL A 308 35.04 -4.52 -15.15
C VAL A 308 35.00 -4.47 -13.64
N HIS A 309 33.86 -4.25 -13.02
CA HIS A 309 33.78 -4.03 -11.59
C HIS A 309 33.21 -5.21 -10.79
N GLY A 310 32.76 -6.29 -11.43
CA GLY A 310 32.42 -7.58 -10.80
C GLY A 310 31.34 -7.57 -9.71
N ASP A 311 30.97 -6.41 -9.22
CA ASP A 311 30.07 -6.26 -8.08
C ASP A 311 29.08 -5.08 -8.29
N ILE A 312 28.01 -5.37 -9.02
CA ILE A 312 26.96 -4.37 -9.21
C ILE A 312 25.93 -4.53 -8.12
N SER A 313 25.82 -3.49 -7.34
CA SER A 313 24.85 -3.39 -6.26
C SER A 313 23.48 -2.86 -6.69
N ALA A 314 23.27 -2.65 -7.99
CA ALA A 314 22.00 -2.12 -8.52
C ALA A 314 21.62 -2.82 -9.82
N SER A 315 20.34 -3.12 -9.98
CA SER A 315 19.71 -3.58 -11.23
C SER A 315 18.94 -2.43 -11.86
N ASN A 316 18.67 -2.51 -13.17
CA ASN A 316 17.79 -1.57 -13.84
C ASN A 316 16.44 -1.49 -13.12
N PRO A 317 16.06 -0.35 -12.51
CA PRO A 317 14.86 -0.24 -11.69
C PRO A 317 13.57 -0.43 -12.49
N LEU A 318 13.56 -0.10 -13.77
CA LEU A 318 12.42 -0.34 -14.65
C LEU A 318 12.21 -1.83 -14.90
N LEU A 319 13.32 -2.56 -15.14
CA LEU A 319 13.30 -3.99 -15.29
C LEU A 319 12.74 -4.67 -14.04
N VAL A 320 13.27 -4.30 -12.88
CA VAL A 320 12.83 -4.85 -11.59
C VAL A 320 11.35 -4.59 -11.36
N ASN A 321 10.88 -3.35 -11.57
CA ASN A 321 9.49 -3.00 -11.30
C ASN A 321 8.49 -3.67 -12.26
N ASN A 322 8.91 -3.96 -13.49
CA ASN A 322 8.02 -4.61 -14.46
C ASN A 322 7.96 -6.12 -14.33
N LEU A 323 9.03 -6.72 -13.87
CA LEU A 323 9.17 -8.17 -13.91
C LEU A 323 8.97 -8.83 -12.56
N LEU A 324 9.30 -8.15 -11.47
CA LEU A 324 9.00 -8.63 -10.14
C LEU A 324 7.52 -8.38 -9.86
N LYS A 325 6.75 -9.47 -9.70
CA LYS A 325 5.31 -9.38 -9.40
C LYS A 325 5.07 -9.75 -7.96
N ARG A 326 4.51 -8.83 -7.22
CA ARG A 326 4.04 -9.06 -5.85
C ARG A 326 2.65 -8.47 -5.72
N ASN A 327 1.67 -9.35 -5.59
CA ASN A 327 0.28 -8.97 -5.52
C ASN A 327 -0.36 -9.51 -4.25
N THR A 328 -1.15 -8.69 -3.58
CA THR A 328 -1.93 -9.06 -2.39
C THR A 328 -3.40 -8.79 -2.66
N ARG A 329 -4.22 -9.83 -2.61
CA ARG A 329 -5.69 -9.75 -2.71
C ARG A 329 -6.32 -10.04 -1.38
N VAL A 330 -7.25 -9.20 -0.98
CA VAL A 330 -7.98 -9.36 0.28
C VAL A 330 -9.47 -9.27 0.03
N ASP A 331 -10.18 -10.34 0.38
CA ASP A 331 -11.64 -10.35 0.48
C ASP A 331 -12.02 -10.34 1.96
N ARG A 332 -12.80 -9.35 2.36
CA ARG A 332 -13.24 -9.22 3.75
C ARG A 332 -14.77 -9.11 3.80
N PHE A 333 -15.36 -9.94 4.64
CA PHE A 333 -16.77 -9.87 4.98
C PHE A 333 -16.92 -9.63 6.48
N VAL A 334 -17.72 -8.64 6.84
CA VAL A 334 -18.07 -8.35 8.24
C VAL A 334 -19.58 -8.22 8.35
N GLY A 335 -20.18 -9.03 9.20
CA GLY A 335 -21.58 -8.97 9.54
C GLY A 335 -21.76 -8.69 11.02
N THR A 336 -22.61 -7.74 11.38
CA THR A 336 -22.97 -7.46 12.76
C THR A 336 -24.48 -7.40 12.91
N ALA A 337 -24.98 -7.92 14.01
CA ALA A 337 -26.37 -7.82 14.41
C ALA A 337 -26.44 -7.47 15.88
N SER A 338 -27.21 -6.46 16.24
CA SER A 338 -27.46 -6.14 17.63
C SER A 338 -28.94 -5.96 17.91
N ALA A 339 -29.35 -6.41 19.08
CA ALA A 339 -30.71 -6.21 19.61
C ALA A 339 -30.60 -5.49 20.94
N ASP A 340 -31.28 -4.39 21.08
CA ASP A 340 -31.41 -3.63 22.32
C ASP A 340 -32.87 -3.75 22.77
N VAL A 341 -33.10 -4.45 23.88
CA VAL A 341 -34.41 -4.81 24.40
C VAL A 341 -34.70 -4.01 25.65
N ASP A 342 -35.76 -3.21 25.65
CA ASP A 342 -36.32 -2.56 26.83
C ASP A 342 -37.17 -3.57 27.62
N LEU A 343 -36.56 -4.21 28.62
CA LEU A 343 -37.19 -5.26 29.41
C LEU A 343 -38.41 -4.75 30.19
N LEU A 344 -38.41 -3.52 30.69
CA LEU A 344 -39.55 -2.97 31.41
C LEU A 344 -40.75 -2.79 30.48
N LYS A 345 -40.56 -2.26 29.31
CA LYS A 345 -41.62 -2.14 28.31
C LYS A 345 -42.11 -3.49 27.81
N MET A 346 -41.19 -4.46 27.71
CA MET A 346 -41.58 -5.83 27.28
C MET A 346 -42.54 -6.51 28.25
N ILE A 347 -42.37 -6.25 29.56
CA ILE A 347 -43.27 -6.80 30.62
C ILE A 347 -44.44 -5.85 30.94
N GLY A 348 -44.65 -4.79 30.12
CA GLY A 348 -45.80 -3.88 30.26
C GLY A 348 -45.60 -2.76 31.28
N ILE A 349 -44.40 -2.57 31.82
CA ILE A 349 -44.10 -1.47 32.76
C ILE A 349 -43.53 -0.28 31.97
N ASP A 350 -44.36 0.74 31.76
CA ASP A 350 -43.93 2.01 31.13
C ASP A 350 -43.57 3.01 32.22
N SER A 351 -42.29 3.03 32.62
CA SER A 351 -41.76 3.92 33.67
C SER A 351 -40.96 5.04 33.03
N LYS A 352 -41.28 6.30 33.37
CA LYS A 352 -40.50 7.46 32.95
C LYS A 352 -39.13 7.57 33.70
N ASN A 353 -39.03 7.00 34.89
CA ASN A 353 -37.88 7.16 35.78
C ASN A 353 -36.93 5.96 35.80
N HIS A 354 -37.36 4.81 35.26
CA HIS A 354 -36.55 3.59 35.26
C HIS A 354 -36.49 2.98 33.85
N LYS A 355 -35.29 2.56 33.46
CA LYS A 355 -35.07 1.84 32.22
C LYS A 355 -34.20 0.62 32.53
N LEU A 356 -34.58 -0.53 32.01
CA LEU A 356 -33.79 -1.76 32.10
C LEU A 356 -33.61 -2.29 30.66
N ASN A 357 -32.44 -2.00 30.09
CA ASN A 357 -32.11 -2.40 28.75
C ASN A 357 -31.16 -3.59 28.76
N TYR A 358 -31.48 -4.57 27.95
CA TYR A 358 -30.61 -5.71 27.68
C TYR A 358 -30.13 -5.64 26.24
N LYS A 359 -28.80 -5.61 26.03
CA LYS A 359 -28.18 -5.51 24.70
C LYS A 359 -27.46 -6.78 24.34
N VAL A 360 -27.79 -7.35 23.20
CA VAL A 360 -27.08 -8.48 22.59
C VAL A 360 -26.40 -8.00 21.33
N ASN A 361 -25.12 -8.35 21.17
CA ASN A 361 -24.35 -8.08 19.96
C ASN A 361 -23.80 -9.41 19.43
N LEU A 362 -24.03 -9.69 18.15
CA LEU A 362 -23.46 -10.79 17.42
C LEU A 362 -22.61 -10.20 16.29
N SER A 363 -21.42 -10.75 16.11
CA SER A 363 -20.55 -10.34 15.01
C SER A 363 -19.90 -11.55 14.36
N TYR A 364 -19.77 -11.48 13.06
CA TYR A 364 -19.04 -12.45 12.27
C TYR A 364 -18.11 -11.71 11.32
N SER A 365 -16.85 -12.10 11.29
CA SER A 365 -15.88 -11.55 10.36
C SER A 365 -15.12 -12.69 9.69
N LYS A 366 -14.93 -12.56 8.38
CA LYS A 366 -14.13 -13.50 7.59
C LYS A 366 -13.24 -12.69 6.67
N THR A 367 -11.94 -12.96 6.74
CA THR A 367 -10.95 -12.37 5.84
C THR A 367 -10.26 -13.48 5.07
N HIS A 368 -10.20 -13.33 3.76
CA HIS A 368 -9.46 -14.20 2.87
C HIS A 368 -8.36 -13.37 2.21
N CYS A 369 -7.11 -13.72 2.46
CA CYS A 369 -5.95 -13.04 1.92
C CYS A 369 -5.18 -13.99 1.02
N LYS A 370 -4.82 -13.53 -0.18
CA LYS A 370 -3.95 -14.23 -1.12
C LYS A 370 -2.77 -13.35 -1.42
N ASP A 371 -1.58 -13.83 -1.07
CA ASP A 371 -0.32 -13.20 -1.47
C ASP A 371 0.32 -14.01 -2.59
N PHE A 372 0.68 -13.33 -3.64
CA PHE A 372 1.39 -13.87 -4.78
C PHE A 372 2.71 -13.12 -4.94
N THR A 373 3.82 -13.85 -5.03
CA THR A 373 5.13 -13.28 -5.34
C THR A 373 5.78 -14.12 -6.41
N TRP A 374 6.23 -13.48 -7.49
CA TRP A 374 6.99 -14.09 -8.56
C TRP A 374 8.23 -13.26 -8.86
N ILE A 375 9.38 -13.90 -8.77
CA ILE A 375 10.68 -13.29 -9.01
C ILE A 375 11.35 -14.08 -10.11
N PRO A 376 11.60 -13.49 -11.30
CA PRO A 376 12.31 -14.16 -12.36
C PRO A 376 13.77 -14.38 -11.99
N ALA A 377 14.34 -15.51 -12.46
CA ALA A 377 15.69 -15.97 -12.11
C ALA A 377 16.81 -14.97 -12.45
N TRP A 378 16.57 -14.07 -13.37
CA TRP A 378 17.57 -13.15 -13.94
C TRP A 378 17.44 -11.69 -13.48
N VAL A 379 16.53 -11.36 -12.57
CA VAL A 379 16.43 -9.99 -11.99
C VAL A 379 17.72 -9.63 -11.22
N GLN A 380 18.55 -10.59 -10.90
CA GLN A 380 19.83 -10.36 -10.25
C GLN A 380 20.97 -10.23 -11.26
N SER A 381 21.70 -9.13 -11.15
CA SER A 381 22.94 -8.92 -11.85
C SER A 381 24.03 -9.89 -11.42
N ASN A 382 24.86 -10.29 -12.36
CA ASN A 382 26.22 -10.84 -12.24
C ASN A 382 26.52 -12.06 -11.37
N ARG A 383 25.74 -12.38 -10.37
CA ARG A 383 25.94 -13.65 -9.68
C ARG A 383 24.92 -14.62 -10.21
N VAL A 384 25.38 -15.60 -10.95
CA VAL A 384 24.63 -16.77 -11.40
C VAL A 384 24.17 -17.54 -10.15
N TYR A 385 23.27 -16.95 -9.42
CA TYR A 385 22.43 -17.71 -8.54
C TYR A 385 21.22 -18.11 -9.36
N LEU A 386 21.10 -19.38 -9.65
CA LEU A 386 19.89 -20.00 -10.13
C LEU A 386 18.80 -19.73 -9.10
N ALA A 387 18.22 -18.53 -9.15
CA ALA A 387 17.03 -18.23 -8.41
C ALA A 387 15.93 -19.10 -9.03
N LYS A 388 15.58 -20.17 -8.36
CA LYS A 388 14.39 -20.93 -8.70
C LYS A 388 13.22 -19.97 -8.54
N SER A 389 12.36 -19.87 -9.55
CA SER A 389 11.09 -19.19 -9.45
C SER A 389 10.35 -19.77 -8.25
N ASN A 390 10.18 -18.99 -7.20
CA ASN A 390 9.38 -19.39 -6.07
C ASN A 390 7.96 -18.86 -6.26
N GLU A 391 7.14 -19.69 -6.84
CA GLU A 391 5.71 -19.52 -6.76
C GLU A 391 5.28 -19.89 -5.34
N ARG A 392 4.87 -18.93 -4.55
CA ARG A 392 4.29 -19.20 -3.24
C ARG A 392 2.84 -18.76 -3.21
N LEU A 393 2.02 -19.77 -3.15
CA LEU A 393 0.59 -19.66 -2.93
C LEU A 393 0.25 -19.62 -1.43
N THR A 394 -0.50 -18.60 -1.06
CA THR A 394 -1.61 -18.63 -0.10
C THR A 394 -1.27 -18.77 1.37
N LYS A 395 -1.41 -17.68 2.09
CA LYS A 395 -1.77 -17.71 3.51
C LYS A 395 -3.25 -17.40 3.64
N ALA A 396 -4.08 -18.41 3.85
CA ALA A 396 -5.46 -18.22 4.28
C ALA A 396 -5.46 -18.08 5.81
N THR A 397 -5.82 -16.92 6.32
CA THR A 397 -6.00 -16.72 7.76
C THR A 397 -7.50 -16.76 8.03
N ARG A 398 -7.96 -17.78 8.78
CA ARG A 398 -9.29 -17.80 9.38
C ARG A 398 -9.18 -17.15 10.77
N SER A 399 -9.87 -16.07 11.01
CA SER A 399 -10.12 -15.51 12.34
C SER A 399 -11.59 -15.69 12.70
#